data_f8e051513588838f8dcc98ea1d2f1d3d
#
_entry.id   f8e051513588838f8dcc98ea1d2f1d3d
#
_cell.length_a   1.000
_cell.length_b   1.000
_cell.length_c   1.000
_cell.angle_alpha   90.00
_cell.angle_beta   90.00
_cell.angle_gamma   90.00
#
_symmetry.space_group_name_H-M   'P 1'
#
loop_
_entity.id
_entity.type
_entity.pdbx_description
1 polymer ?
#
loop_
_entity_poly.entity_id
_entity_poly.type
_entity_poly.pdbx_seq_one_letter_code
_entity_poly.pdbx_strand_id
1 'polypeptide(L)'
;LLSDLSPDGQHLVYVARNESKRRQERARLELGVKHFYSWTAVCTPPRVKALGLWNASGNLVAGGIFADNTKLWLNHDWRLGEMETLRTPPGLNVAFNPKGSQAIWIEAMKRTGWRVTQIPEAGGWANFKPPLILRKKALELHVLGRWMLPSGFLRQYVWCGPRPVPGLEGASWADFDQQGRLVYAREGRLYAVTSDGARELVNLNDDQPPGRPPEVALVETR
;
A
#
# COMPACT_ATOMS: atom_id res chain seq x y z
N LEU A 1 0.78 1.23 -2.66
CA LEU A 1 1.39 0.92 -1.37
C LEU A 1 1.32 2.16 -0.50
N LEU A 2 0.63 2.07 0.64
CA LEU A 2 0.41 3.24 1.51
C LEU A 2 1.17 3.12 2.85
N SER A 3 1.67 1.93 3.19
CA SER A 3 2.40 1.70 4.42
C SER A 3 3.46 0.60 4.24
N ASP A 4 4.51 0.68 5.04
CA ASP A 4 5.61 -0.28 5.03
C ASP A 4 6.31 -0.32 6.39
N LEU A 5 6.86 -1.49 6.74
CA LEU A 5 7.64 -1.70 7.94
C LEU A 5 9.12 -1.78 7.57
N SER A 6 10.01 -1.15 8.35
CA SER A 6 11.45 -1.31 8.16
C SER A 6 11.85 -2.77 8.30
N PRO A 7 12.93 -3.24 7.65
CA PRO A 7 13.33 -4.64 7.72
C PRO A 7 13.57 -5.17 9.14
N ASP A 8 14.02 -4.32 10.06
CA ASP A 8 14.21 -4.63 11.48
C ASP A 8 12.93 -4.49 12.33
N GLY A 9 11.82 -4.05 11.74
CA GLY A 9 10.55 -3.84 12.44
C GLY A 9 10.49 -2.62 13.36
N GLN A 10 11.54 -1.79 13.41
CA GLN A 10 11.62 -0.66 14.35
C GLN A 10 10.83 0.57 13.90
N HIS A 11 10.58 0.69 12.60
CA HIS A 11 9.88 1.84 12.03
C HIS A 11 8.73 1.40 11.13
N LEU A 12 7.60 2.11 11.23
CA LEU A 12 6.44 1.98 10.36
C LEU A 12 6.21 3.30 9.64
N VAL A 13 6.21 3.30 8.31
CA VAL A 13 5.70 4.41 7.51
C VAL A 13 4.24 4.15 7.14
N TYR A 14 3.39 5.15 7.29
CA TYR A 14 1.95 5.02 7.01
C TYR A 14 1.34 6.34 6.53
N VAL A 15 0.14 6.24 5.96
CA VAL A 15 -0.66 7.41 5.60
C VAL A 15 -1.69 7.67 6.67
N ALA A 16 -1.65 8.86 7.24
CA ALA A 16 -2.68 9.36 8.15
C ALA A 16 -3.59 10.33 7.41
N ARG A 17 -4.89 10.25 7.66
CA ARG A 17 -5.91 11.15 7.11
C ARG A 17 -6.83 11.67 8.20
N ASN A 18 -7.24 12.91 8.07
CA ASN A 18 -8.30 13.47 8.88
C ASN A 18 -9.47 13.86 7.99
N GLU A 19 -10.48 12.98 7.96
CA GLU A 19 -11.68 13.12 7.13
C GLU A 19 -12.88 13.72 7.92
N SER A 20 -12.65 14.32 9.11
CA SER A 20 -13.72 14.97 9.85
C SER A 20 -14.32 16.13 9.05
N LYS A 21 -15.64 16.27 9.05
CA LYS A 21 -16.37 17.34 8.33
C LYS A 21 -15.79 18.72 8.63
N ARG A 22 -15.50 19.00 9.93
CA ARG A 22 -14.91 20.27 10.38
C ARG A 22 -13.55 20.54 9.73
N ARG A 23 -12.71 19.51 9.58
CA ARG A 23 -11.39 19.66 8.93
C ARG A 23 -11.50 19.79 7.42
N GLN A 24 -12.43 19.08 6.79
CA GLN A 24 -12.70 19.22 5.36
C GLN A 24 -13.20 20.64 5.02
N GLU A 25 -14.10 21.19 5.83
CA GLU A 25 -14.62 22.53 5.64
C GLU A 25 -13.55 23.60 5.85
N ARG A 26 -12.71 23.44 6.87
CA ARG A 26 -11.57 24.31 7.12
C ARG A 26 -10.55 24.25 5.97
N ALA A 27 -10.22 23.07 5.47
CA ALA A 27 -9.33 22.90 4.32
C ALA A 27 -9.89 23.58 3.06
N ARG A 28 -11.20 23.48 2.85
CA ARG A 28 -11.89 24.15 1.74
C ARG A 28 -11.80 25.68 1.85
N LEU A 29 -11.92 26.23 3.05
CA LEU A 29 -11.86 27.68 3.30
C LEU A 29 -10.42 28.22 3.20
N GLU A 30 -9.45 27.49 3.76
CA GLU A 30 -8.05 27.94 3.82
C GLU A 30 -7.28 27.69 2.51
N LEU A 31 -7.59 26.61 1.78
CA LEU A 31 -6.82 26.15 0.64
C LEU A 31 -7.58 26.22 -0.70
N GLY A 32 -8.83 26.67 -0.67
CA GLY A 32 -9.64 26.91 -1.88
C GLY A 32 -10.02 25.68 -2.69
N VAL A 33 -9.70 24.46 -2.24
CA VAL A 33 -9.92 23.20 -2.98
C VAL A 33 -10.44 22.13 -2.03
N LYS A 34 -11.08 21.06 -2.55
CA LYS A 34 -11.41 19.83 -1.81
C LYS A 34 -10.12 19.09 -1.40
N HIS A 35 -9.35 19.66 -0.49
CA HIS A 35 -8.18 19.01 0.08
C HIS A 35 -8.57 18.21 1.32
N PHE A 36 -8.14 16.95 1.34
CA PHE A 36 -8.15 16.18 2.57
C PHE A 36 -6.82 16.46 3.29
N TYR A 37 -6.87 16.75 4.58
CA TYR A 37 -5.67 16.75 5.38
C TYR A 37 -5.15 15.31 5.47
N SER A 38 -4.09 15.04 4.75
CA SER A 38 -3.39 13.77 4.79
C SER A 38 -1.90 13.97 4.97
N TRP A 39 -1.28 13.04 5.66
CA TRP A 39 0.14 13.07 5.97
C TRP A 39 0.75 11.70 5.70
N THR A 40 2.00 11.69 5.27
CA THR A 40 2.88 10.54 5.45
C THR A 40 3.54 10.68 6.81
N ALA A 41 3.47 9.65 7.64
CA ALA A 41 4.04 9.64 8.97
C ALA A 41 4.94 8.42 9.18
N VAL A 42 5.94 8.57 10.03
CA VAL A 42 6.78 7.47 10.53
C VAL A 42 6.64 7.39 12.05
N CYS A 43 6.50 6.19 12.57
CA CYS A 43 6.48 5.93 14.01
C CYS A 43 7.27 4.68 14.36
N THR A 44 7.44 4.43 15.69
CA THR A 44 7.96 3.17 16.23
C THR A 44 6.79 2.33 16.74
N PRO A 45 6.46 1.20 16.09
CA PRO A 45 5.38 0.31 16.53
C PRO A 45 5.62 -0.18 17.98
N PRO A 46 4.57 -0.47 18.74
CA PRO A 46 3.15 -0.32 18.43
C PRO A 46 2.60 1.10 18.60
N ARG A 47 3.46 2.06 18.95
CA ARG A 47 3.04 3.45 19.22
C ARG A 47 2.98 4.24 17.93
N VAL A 48 1.82 4.83 17.62
CA VAL A 48 1.60 5.65 16.41
C VAL A 48 1.98 7.13 16.60
N LYS A 49 2.80 7.46 17.60
CA LYS A 49 3.34 8.81 17.76
C LYS A 49 4.32 9.11 16.63
N ALA A 50 4.03 10.13 15.83
CA ALA A 50 4.84 10.49 14.68
C ALA A 50 6.25 10.96 15.11
N LEU A 51 7.27 10.27 14.62
CA LEU A 51 8.68 10.67 14.65
C LEU A 51 9.03 11.53 13.46
N GLY A 52 8.45 11.23 12.29
CA GLY A 52 8.54 11.99 11.06
C GLY A 52 7.15 12.28 10.51
N LEU A 53 6.97 13.44 9.88
CA LEU A 53 5.70 13.88 9.35
C LEU A 53 5.88 14.75 8.11
N TRP A 54 5.18 14.41 7.03
CA TRP A 54 5.18 15.14 5.76
C TRP A 54 3.74 15.39 5.32
N ASN A 55 3.47 16.58 4.84
CA ASN A 55 2.16 16.95 4.31
C ASN A 55 1.95 16.25 2.94
N ALA A 56 0.91 15.46 2.82
CA ALA A 56 0.58 14.74 1.59
C ALA A 56 -0.50 15.43 0.73
N SER A 57 -0.97 16.61 1.13
CA SER A 57 -1.86 17.49 0.37
C SER A 57 -3.06 16.80 -0.32
N GLY A 58 -3.70 15.88 0.38
CA GLY A 58 -4.93 15.24 -0.12
C GLY A 58 -4.76 14.23 -1.25
N ASN A 59 -3.53 13.91 -1.63
CA ASN A 59 -3.26 13.07 -2.78
C ASN A 59 -3.31 11.58 -2.49
N LEU A 60 -3.68 10.83 -3.55
CA LEU A 60 -3.53 9.36 -3.62
C LEU A 60 -2.06 8.91 -3.54
N VAL A 61 -1.13 9.85 -3.61
CA VAL A 61 0.30 9.65 -3.63
C VAL A 61 0.88 10.04 -2.27
N ALA A 62 0.85 9.10 -1.34
CA ALA A 62 1.35 9.28 0.03
C ALA A 62 1.90 7.94 0.55
N GLY A 63 2.55 7.98 1.72
CA GLY A 63 3.24 6.82 2.29
C GLY A 63 4.65 6.68 1.75
N GLY A 64 5.21 5.49 1.86
CA GLY A 64 6.58 5.23 1.42
C GLY A 64 6.98 3.77 1.60
N ILE A 65 8.25 3.49 1.35
CA ILE A 65 8.88 2.21 1.65
C ILE A 65 10.26 2.41 2.27
N PHE A 66 10.66 1.49 3.11
CA PHE A 66 12.03 1.42 3.59
C PHE A 66 12.89 0.66 2.58
N ALA A 67 13.94 1.31 2.05
CA ALA A 67 14.95 0.63 1.24
C ALA A 67 15.85 -0.26 2.12
N ASP A 68 16.14 0.20 3.33
CA ASP A 68 16.82 -0.51 4.40
C ASP A 68 16.36 0.03 5.76
N ASN A 69 17.03 -0.33 6.87
CA ASN A 69 16.63 0.10 8.21
C ASN A 69 16.74 1.61 8.45
N THR A 70 17.55 2.29 7.66
CA THR A 70 17.87 3.72 7.82
C THR A 70 17.41 4.60 6.67
N LYS A 71 17.05 4.00 5.52
CA LYS A 71 16.69 4.73 4.31
C LYS A 71 15.21 4.56 3.98
N LEU A 72 14.50 5.67 3.99
CA LEU A 72 13.08 5.77 3.65
C LEU A 72 12.89 6.49 2.31
N TRP A 73 12.18 5.88 1.39
CA TRP A 73 11.70 6.52 0.17
C TRP A 73 10.23 6.91 0.33
N LEU A 74 9.96 8.21 0.25
CA LEU A 74 8.59 8.72 0.29
C LEU A 74 7.95 8.62 -1.10
N ASN A 75 6.70 8.17 -1.10
CA ASN A 75 5.86 8.14 -2.28
C ASN A 75 5.29 9.55 -2.51
N HIS A 76 5.90 10.29 -3.40
CA HIS A 76 5.52 11.65 -3.75
C HIS A 76 5.51 11.85 -5.27
N ASP A 77 4.50 12.54 -5.79
CA ASP A 77 4.48 12.95 -7.19
C ASP A 77 5.12 14.34 -7.30
N TRP A 78 6.35 14.38 -7.82
CA TRP A 78 7.11 15.62 -8.00
C TRP A 78 6.37 16.71 -8.80
N ARG A 79 5.38 16.32 -9.62
CA ARG A 79 4.53 17.28 -10.38
C ARG A 79 3.60 18.10 -9.49
N LEU A 80 3.43 17.72 -8.25
CA LEU A 80 2.59 18.40 -7.27
C LEU A 80 3.39 19.42 -6.43
N GLY A 81 4.62 19.68 -6.79
CA GLY A 81 5.54 20.55 -6.06
C GLY A 81 6.27 19.84 -4.92
N GLU A 82 6.95 20.59 -4.09
CA GLU A 82 7.68 20.06 -2.95
C GLU A 82 6.72 19.61 -1.84
N MET A 83 6.99 18.44 -1.27
CA MET A 83 6.25 17.96 -0.10
C MET A 83 6.77 18.69 1.14
N GLU A 84 5.90 19.42 1.81
CA GLU A 84 6.25 20.11 3.04
C GLU A 84 6.66 19.10 4.13
N THR A 85 7.87 19.26 4.65
CA THR A 85 8.39 18.47 5.77
C THR A 85 8.05 19.17 7.07
N LEU A 86 7.09 18.62 7.81
CA LEU A 86 6.69 19.13 9.12
C LEU A 86 7.59 18.66 10.24
N ARG A 87 8.15 17.44 10.08
CA ARG A 87 9.07 16.83 11.05
C ARG A 87 9.93 15.77 10.38
N THR A 88 11.25 15.82 10.61
CA THR A 88 12.19 14.80 10.15
C THR A 88 12.46 13.80 11.28
N PRO A 89 12.36 12.48 11.03
CA PRO A 89 12.70 11.48 12.02
C PRO A 89 14.21 11.43 12.23
N PRO A 90 14.68 11.36 13.49
CA PRO A 90 16.11 11.23 13.75
C PRO A 90 16.62 9.89 13.23
N GLY A 91 17.83 9.87 12.68
CA GLY A 91 18.51 8.65 12.24
C GLY A 91 18.02 8.05 10.93
N LEU A 92 16.97 8.60 10.29
CA LEU A 92 16.51 8.16 8.97
C LEU A 92 16.96 9.11 7.86
N ASN A 93 17.53 8.50 6.82
CA ASN A 93 17.79 9.18 5.56
C ASN A 93 16.54 9.11 4.70
N VAL A 94 15.85 10.23 4.57
CA VAL A 94 14.58 10.34 3.86
C VAL A 94 14.82 10.96 2.49
N ALA A 95 14.36 10.26 1.45
CA ALA A 95 14.45 10.74 0.08
C ALA A 95 13.09 10.64 -0.61
N PHE A 96 12.84 11.58 -1.52
CA PHE A 96 11.70 11.49 -2.43
C PHE A 96 12.07 10.60 -3.62
N ASN A 97 11.17 9.69 -4.00
CA ASN A 97 11.43 8.86 -5.16
C ASN A 97 11.16 9.62 -6.46
N PRO A 98 12.19 9.95 -7.26
CA PRO A 98 12.03 10.69 -8.52
C PRO A 98 11.33 9.87 -9.61
N LYS A 99 11.22 8.55 -9.46
CA LYS A 99 10.66 7.63 -10.46
C LYS A 99 9.16 7.38 -10.29
N GLY A 100 8.51 8.01 -9.30
CA GLY A 100 7.07 7.93 -9.07
C GLY A 100 6.59 6.64 -8.36
N SER A 101 5.29 6.57 -8.12
CA SER A 101 4.64 5.53 -7.30
C SER A 101 4.84 4.11 -7.80
N GLN A 102 4.93 3.90 -9.12
CA GLN A 102 5.14 2.58 -9.70
C GLN A 102 6.51 2.01 -9.34
N ALA A 103 7.55 2.84 -9.38
CA ALA A 103 8.90 2.40 -9.04
C ALA A 103 9.01 2.02 -7.55
N ILE A 104 8.39 2.80 -6.66
CA ILE A 104 8.31 2.45 -5.24
C ILE A 104 7.62 1.10 -5.04
N TRP A 105 6.49 0.89 -5.70
CA TRP A 105 5.77 -0.36 -5.59
C TRP A 105 6.58 -1.56 -6.11
N ILE A 106 7.28 -1.41 -7.25
CA ILE A 106 8.18 -2.45 -7.79
C ILE A 106 9.30 -2.78 -6.79
N GLU A 107 9.91 -1.78 -6.18
CA GLU A 107 10.97 -2.02 -5.19
C GLU A 107 10.44 -2.73 -3.93
N ALA A 108 9.23 -2.39 -3.47
CA ALA A 108 8.57 -3.12 -2.39
C ALA A 108 8.34 -4.60 -2.76
N MET A 109 7.89 -4.87 -3.98
CA MET A 109 7.68 -6.23 -4.48
C MET A 109 9.00 -7.01 -4.57
N LYS A 110 10.07 -6.39 -5.06
CA LYS A 110 11.40 -7.01 -5.12
C LYS A 110 11.90 -7.45 -3.75
N ARG A 111 11.71 -6.62 -2.72
CA ARG A 111 12.07 -6.97 -1.32
C ARG A 111 11.39 -8.23 -0.82
N THR A 112 10.18 -8.49 -1.27
CA THR A 112 9.43 -9.70 -0.92
C THR A 112 9.71 -10.89 -1.86
N GLY A 113 10.73 -10.79 -2.71
CA GLY A 113 11.23 -11.86 -3.56
C GLY A 113 10.59 -11.94 -4.96
N TRP A 114 9.80 -10.95 -5.34
CA TRP A 114 9.31 -10.83 -6.70
C TRP A 114 10.39 -10.28 -7.64
N ARG A 115 10.43 -10.76 -8.88
CA ARG A 115 11.33 -10.29 -9.93
C ARG A 115 10.51 -9.75 -11.08
N VAL A 116 10.90 -8.60 -11.61
CA VAL A 116 10.30 -8.05 -12.82
C VAL A 116 10.82 -8.87 -14.00
N THR A 117 9.91 -9.44 -14.77
CA THR A 117 10.20 -10.23 -15.98
C THR A 117 9.81 -9.50 -17.25
N GLN A 118 8.87 -8.55 -17.15
CA GLN A 118 8.43 -7.72 -18.27
C GLN A 118 8.08 -6.33 -17.78
N ILE A 119 8.57 -5.31 -18.49
CA ILE A 119 8.27 -3.89 -18.24
C ILE A 119 7.41 -3.39 -19.40
N PRO A 120 6.32 -2.63 -19.15
CA PRO A 120 5.54 -2.02 -20.20
C PRO A 120 6.37 -1.00 -20.99
N GLU A 121 6.16 -0.92 -22.29
CA GLU A 121 6.66 0.17 -23.09
C GLU A 121 6.07 1.49 -22.60
N ALA A 122 6.84 2.58 -22.76
CA ALA A 122 6.40 3.92 -22.33
C ALA A 122 5.12 4.32 -23.06
N GLY A 123 4.00 4.18 -22.40
CA GLY A 123 2.66 4.48 -22.88
C GLY A 123 1.71 4.77 -21.72
N GLY A 124 0.67 5.50 -21.98
CA GLY A 124 -0.23 6.15 -21.03
C GLY A 124 -0.68 5.33 -19.81
N TRP A 125 -1.05 6.04 -18.77
CA TRP A 125 -1.39 5.59 -17.40
C TRP A 125 -2.55 4.59 -17.30
N ALA A 126 -3.35 4.42 -18.36
CA ALA A 126 -4.58 3.64 -18.28
C ALA A 126 -4.41 2.15 -18.61
N ASN A 127 -3.56 1.81 -19.57
CA ASN A 127 -3.35 0.43 -20.00
C ASN A 127 -1.87 0.18 -20.26
N PHE A 128 -1.30 -0.81 -19.57
CA PHE A 128 0.07 -1.26 -19.85
C PHE A 128 0.07 -2.24 -21.02
N LYS A 129 0.70 -1.86 -22.11
CA LYS A 129 0.92 -2.73 -23.27
C LYS A 129 2.41 -2.75 -23.61
N PRO A 130 3.09 -3.88 -23.47
CA PRO A 130 2.65 -5.11 -22.78
C PRO A 130 2.41 -4.90 -21.28
N PRO A 131 1.75 -5.82 -20.56
CA PRO A 131 1.55 -5.71 -19.11
C PRO A 131 2.90 -5.71 -18.36
N LEU A 132 2.94 -5.08 -17.18
CA LEU A 132 4.04 -5.27 -16.25
C LEU A 132 3.89 -6.66 -15.62
N ILE A 133 4.90 -7.52 -15.77
CA ILE A 133 4.89 -8.86 -15.19
C ILE A 133 5.96 -8.98 -14.12
N LEU A 134 5.54 -9.43 -12.94
CA LEU A 134 6.43 -9.83 -11.85
C LEU A 134 6.26 -11.31 -11.60
N ARG A 135 7.37 -12.01 -11.29
CA ARG A 135 7.38 -13.45 -11.04
C ARG A 135 8.03 -13.77 -9.69
N LYS A 136 7.41 -14.70 -8.97
CA LYS A 136 7.96 -15.28 -7.74
C LYS A 136 7.69 -16.77 -7.76
N LYS A 137 8.75 -17.60 -7.86
CA LYS A 137 8.61 -19.03 -8.10
C LYS A 137 7.76 -19.31 -9.36
N ALA A 138 6.70 -20.10 -9.24
CA ALA A 138 5.74 -20.41 -10.31
C ALA A 138 4.52 -19.46 -10.36
N LEU A 139 4.51 -18.41 -9.56
CA LEU A 139 3.43 -17.40 -9.53
C LEU A 139 3.86 -16.17 -10.34
N GLU A 140 3.02 -15.73 -11.25
CA GLU A 140 3.14 -14.45 -11.93
C GLU A 140 2.06 -13.49 -11.49
N LEU A 141 2.43 -12.22 -11.37
CA LEU A 141 1.53 -11.10 -11.16
C LEU A 141 1.56 -10.22 -12.40
N HIS A 142 0.49 -10.21 -13.14
CA HIS A 142 0.27 -9.39 -14.32
C HIS A 142 -0.44 -8.09 -13.88
N VAL A 143 0.22 -6.96 -14.07
CA VAL A 143 -0.35 -5.63 -13.86
C VAL A 143 -0.74 -5.08 -15.21
N LEU A 144 -2.04 -5.05 -15.48
CA LEU A 144 -2.61 -4.74 -16.79
C LEU A 144 -2.80 -3.23 -17.02
N GLY A 145 -2.85 -2.46 -15.95
CA GLY A 145 -3.03 -1.02 -16.02
C GLY A 145 -3.21 -0.39 -14.64
N ARG A 146 -3.27 0.94 -14.62
CA ARG A 146 -3.60 1.70 -13.43
C ARG A 146 -5.07 2.10 -13.49
N TRP A 147 -5.83 1.67 -12.52
CA TRP A 147 -7.22 2.10 -12.37
C TRP A 147 -7.29 3.46 -11.68
N MET A 148 -8.11 4.39 -12.19
CA MET A 148 -8.26 5.73 -11.62
C MET A 148 -9.06 5.77 -10.30
N LEU A 149 -9.53 4.61 -9.81
CA LEU A 149 -10.28 4.47 -8.57
C LEU A 149 -9.42 3.91 -7.42
N PRO A 150 -9.87 3.92 -6.15
CA PRO A 150 -9.05 3.71 -4.95
C PRO A 150 -8.24 2.41 -4.88
N SER A 151 -8.50 1.42 -5.71
CA SER A 151 -7.82 0.13 -5.72
C SER A 151 -6.45 0.10 -6.43
N GLY A 152 -6.04 1.15 -7.11
CA GLY A 152 -4.69 1.36 -7.63
C GLY A 152 -4.34 0.67 -8.94
N PHE A 153 -4.30 -0.66 -9.01
CA PHE A 153 -3.88 -1.39 -10.21
C PHE A 153 -4.84 -2.52 -10.54
N LEU A 154 -5.16 -2.67 -11.84
CA LEU A 154 -5.80 -3.88 -12.35
C LEU A 154 -4.75 -4.99 -12.37
N ARG A 155 -4.96 -6.04 -11.57
CA ARG A 155 -4.01 -7.13 -11.33
C ARG A 155 -4.66 -8.47 -11.62
N GLN A 156 -3.84 -9.40 -12.11
CA GLN A 156 -4.21 -10.79 -12.29
C GLN A 156 -3.05 -11.67 -11.81
N TYR A 157 -3.36 -12.69 -11.02
CA TYR A 157 -2.39 -13.70 -10.62
C TYR A 157 -2.51 -14.90 -11.56
N VAL A 158 -1.38 -15.35 -12.08
CA VAL A 158 -1.29 -16.47 -13.03
C VAL A 158 -0.34 -17.52 -12.45
N TRP A 159 -0.80 -18.75 -12.43
CA TRP A 159 0.01 -19.87 -12.01
C TRP A 159 0.71 -20.52 -13.22
N CYS A 160 2.02 -20.63 -13.17
CA CYS A 160 2.87 -21.23 -14.21
C CYS A 160 3.41 -22.61 -13.81
N GLY A 161 2.91 -23.21 -12.73
CA GLY A 161 3.30 -24.55 -12.28
C GLY A 161 2.58 -25.67 -13.05
N PRO A 162 3.02 -26.93 -12.87
CA PRO A 162 2.56 -28.08 -13.68
C PRO A 162 1.10 -28.49 -13.40
N ARG A 163 0.56 -28.14 -12.26
CA ARG A 163 -0.85 -28.40 -11.90
C ARG A 163 -1.58 -27.10 -11.71
N PRO A 164 -2.80 -26.94 -12.23
CA PRO A 164 -3.60 -25.75 -12.01
C PRO A 164 -3.90 -25.56 -10.51
N VAL A 165 -4.05 -24.31 -10.09
CA VAL A 165 -4.46 -23.95 -8.74
C VAL A 165 -5.91 -23.47 -8.80
N PRO A 166 -6.86 -24.31 -8.38
CA PRO A 166 -8.28 -23.95 -8.41
C PRO A 166 -8.52 -22.69 -7.58
N GLY A 167 -9.29 -21.74 -8.12
CA GLY A 167 -9.69 -20.53 -7.43
C GLY A 167 -8.66 -19.40 -7.38
N LEU A 168 -7.44 -19.60 -7.88
CA LEU A 168 -6.46 -18.52 -8.01
C LEU A 168 -6.92 -17.46 -9.02
N GLU A 169 -7.65 -17.87 -10.04
CA GLU A 169 -8.31 -16.95 -10.95
C GLU A 169 -9.30 -16.07 -10.17
N GLY A 170 -9.20 -14.76 -10.31
CA GLY A 170 -9.99 -13.80 -9.55
C GLY A 170 -9.47 -13.53 -8.13
N ALA A 171 -8.32 -14.07 -7.73
CA ALA A 171 -7.69 -13.70 -6.48
C ALA A 171 -7.37 -12.21 -6.42
N SER A 172 -7.77 -11.55 -5.34
CA SER A 172 -7.44 -10.16 -5.07
C SER A 172 -6.00 -9.98 -4.59
N TRP A 173 -5.43 -11.03 -4.01
CA TRP A 173 -4.05 -11.11 -3.54
C TRP A 173 -3.56 -12.56 -3.55
N ALA A 174 -2.28 -12.77 -3.90
CA ALA A 174 -1.60 -14.05 -3.74
C ALA A 174 -0.12 -13.85 -3.46
N ASP A 175 0.45 -14.69 -2.60
CA ASP A 175 1.89 -14.76 -2.32
C ASP A 175 2.23 -16.09 -1.65
N PHE A 176 3.52 -16.32 -1.34
CA PHE A 176 3.99 -17.47 -0.60
C PHE A 176 4.17 -17.12 0.88
N ASP A 177 3.66 -17.98 1.75
CA ASP A 177 3.87 -17.85 3.19
C ASP A 177 5.30 -18.25 3.61
N GLN A 178 5.58 -18.15 4.92
CA GLN A 178 6.89 -18.51 5.49
C GLN A 178 7.23 -19.99 5.34
N GLN A 179 6.23 -20.85 5.15
CA GLN A 179 6.42 -22.29 4.88
C GLN A 179 6.60 -22.58 3.38
N GLY A 180 6.54 -21.53 2.54
CA GLY A 180 6.68 -21.65 1.10
C GLY A 180 5.43 -22.16 0.38
N ARG A 181 4.26 -22.22 1.05
CA ARG A 181 2.98 -22.58 0.45
C ARG A 181 2.41 -21.36 -0.28
N LEU A 182 1.79 -21.59 -1.42
CA LEU A 182 1.00 -20.54 -2.07
C LEU A 182 -0.25 -20.24 -1.23
N VAL A 183 -0.43 -18.98 -0.87
CA VAL A 183 -1.60 -18.46 -0.17
C VAL A 183 -2.25 -17.39 -1.03
N TYR A 184 -3.58 -17.37 -1.12
CA TYR A 184 -4.29 -16.37 -1.89
C TYR A 184 -5.60 -15.95 -1.21
N ALA A 185 -6.01 -14.71 -1.46
CA ALA A 185 -7.25 -14.13 -0.98
C ALA A 185 -8.24 -13.97 -2.13
N ARG A 186 -9.47 -14.46 -1.92
CA ARG A 186 -10.57 -14.34 -2.85
C ARG A 186 -11.90 -14.20 -2.11
N GLU A 187 -12.73 -13.26 -2.50
CA GLU A 187 -14.10 -13.11 -1.99
C GLU A 187 -14.18 -13.09 -0.46
N GLY A 188 -13.30 -12.32 0.20
CA GLY A 188 -13.26 -12.20 1.67
C GLY A 188 -12.72 -13.43 2.40
N ARG A 189 -12.15 -14.40 1.71
CA ARG A 189 -11.58 -15.62 2.26
C ARG A 189 -10.11 -15.76 1.94
N LEU A 190 -9.36 -16.44 2.80
CA LEU A 190 -7.96 -16.77 2.62
C LEU A 190 -7.80 -18.28 2.45
N TYR A 191 -7.03 -18.68 1.46
CA TYR A 191 -6.77 -20.07 1.09
C TYR A 191 -5.29 -20.38 1.09
N ALA A 192 -4.89 -21.58 1.50
CA ALA A 192 -3.57 -22.14 1.26
C ALA A 192 -3.65 -23.31 0.28
N VAL A 193 -2.70 -23.38 -0.65
CA VAL A 193 -2.58 -24.49 -1.58
C VAL A 193 -1.76 -25.59 -0.92
N THR A 194 -2.32 -26.79 -0.90
CA THR A 194 -1.72 -28.02 -0.37
C THR A 194 -1.58 -29.06 -1.48
N SER A 195 -1.03 -30.24 -1.17
CA SER A 195 -1.00 -31.39 -2.09
C SER A 195 -2.39 -31.80 -2.57
N ASP A 196 -3.39 -31.63 -1.72
CA ASP A 196 -4.76 -32.10 -1.92
C ASP A 196 -5.68 -31.04 -2.54
N GLY A 197 -5.13 -29.84 -2.79
CA GLY A 197 -5.84 -28.72 -3.38
C GLY A 197 -5.83 -27.44 -2.52
N ALA A 198 -6.77 -26.54 -2.78
CA ALA A 198 -6.90 -25.30 -2.02
C ALA A 198 -7.72 -25.55 -0.74
N ARG A 199 -7.13 -25.25 0.42
CA ARG A 199 -7.78 -25.31 1.73
C ARG A 199 -8.07 -23.90 2.23
N GLU A 200 -9.31 -23.65 2.64
CA GLU A 200 -9.70 -22.42 3.33
C GLU A 200 -9.00 -22.34 4.70
N LEU A 201 -8.33 -21.22 4.95
CA LEU A 201 -7.69 -20.91 6.23
C LEU A 201 -8.61 -20.08 7.12
N VAL A 202 -9.28 -19.09 6.53
CA VAL A 202 -10.17 -18.17 7.25
C VAL A 202 -11.20 -17.57 6.28
N ASN A 203 -12.42 -17.40 6.80
CA ASN A 203 -13.49 -16.63 6.17
C ASN A 203 -13.68 -15.34 6.96
N LEU A 204 -13.48 -14.20 6.32
CA LEU A 204 -13.58 -12.86 6.92
C LEU A 204 -14.90 -12.16 6.58
N ASN A 205 -15.81 -12.82 5.84
CA ASN A 205 -17.07 -12.20 5.42
C ASN A 205 -18.03 -11.90 6.58
N ASP A 206 -17.92 -12.69 7.65
CA ASP A 206 -18.78 -12.54 8.83
C ASP A 206 -18.18 -11.61 9.89
N ASP A 207 -16.95 -11.13 9.66
CA ASP A 207 -16.30 -10.20 10.57
C ASP A 207 -16.97 -8.83 10.52
N GLN A 208 -17.59 -8.46 11.63
CA GLN A 208 -18.11 -7.11 11.82
C GLN A 208 -16.97 -6.19 12.29
N PRO A 209 -16.81 -4.99 11.69
CA PRO A 209 -15.90 -4.00 12.26
C PRO A 209 -16.31 -3.72 13.71
N PRO A 210 -15.35 -3.55 14.65
CA PRO A 210 -15.66 -3.19 16.01
C PRO A 210 -16.60 -1.98 16.00
N GLY A 211 -17.71 -2.07 16.74
CA GLY A 211 -18.70 -1.01 16.84
C GLY A 211 -18.01 0.34 17.12
N ARG A 212 -18.54 1.43 16.59
CA ARG A 212 -18.01 2.76 16.91
C ARG A 212 -17.89 2.85 18.42
N PRO A 213 -16.69 3.25 18.96
CA PRO A 213 -16.61 3.57 20.38
C PRO A 213 -17.69 4.60 20.70
N PRO A 214 -18.34 4.51 21.88
CA PRO A 214 -19.35 5.47 22.26
C PRO A 214 -18.76 6.88 22.12
N GLU A 215 -19.51 7.74 21.50
CA GLU A 215 -19.12 9.13 21.29
C GLU A 215 -18.79 9.72 22.66
N VAL A 216 -17.51 9.93 22.95
CA VAL A 216 -17.08 10.58 24.17
C VAL A 216 -17.59 12.00 24.07
N ALA A 217 -18.64 12.31 24.84
CA ALA A 217 -19.15 13.66 24.96
C ALA A 217 -17.98 14.57 25.35
N LEU A 218 -17.58 15.43 24.44
CA LEU A 218 -16.60 16.47 24.73
C LEU A 218 -17.24 17.36 25.79
N VAL A 219 -16.84 17.19 27.04
CA VAL A 219 -17.16 18.12 28.12
C VAL A 219 -16.50 19.45 27.73
N GLU A 220 -17.30 20.40 27.26
CA GLU A 220 -16.88 21.78 27.09
C GLU A 220 -16.51 22.33 28.46
N THR A 221 -15.23 22.30 28.79
CA THR A 221 -14.72 23.16 29.88
C THR A 221 -14.73 24.58 29.38
N ARG A 222 -15.65 25.35 29.95
CA ARG A 222 -15.73 26.84 29.85
C ARG A 222 -14.51 27.49 30.47
#